data_02a5f1dca973b2bd09618158871819a2
#
_entry.id   02a5f1dca973b2bd09618158871819a2
#
_cell.length_a   1.000
_cell.length_b   1.000
_cell.length_c   1.000
_cell.angle_alpha   90.00
_cell.angle_beta   90.00
_cell.angle_gamma   90.00
#
_symmetry.space_group_name_H-M   'P 1'
#
loop_
_entity.id
_entity.type
_entity.pdbx_description
1 polymer ?
#
loop_
_entity_poly.entity_id
_entity_poly.type
_entity_poly.pdbx_seq_one_letter_code
_entity_poly.pdbx_strand_id
1 'polypeptide(L)'
;NGFDLFYPEVGSKKAQSDNEPVQVLCPGCGFANIFWGKTDGEGKVIEHFGRRCQGLLDDGEEQIQCDYRFRFKECEQCGEQNDIAARQCQSCGAIMADPDDKLREALNLKDALVLRCSGLSAQLLAKGLLKISYYDEDGASCDEVFNLANDTGRFIFNKQFGKRAAPGFTPIDWQSAEQVVNLQQQLVAPDFVIARKNKKYGWKVAEKLFDYQGSFRKANQLS
;
A
#
# COMPACT_ATOMS: atom_id res chain seq x y z
N ASN A 1 -6.72 -29.98 3.85
CA ASN A 1 -7.61 -29.14 3.01
C ASN A 1 -7.09 -27.72 3.12
N GLY A 2 -6.18 -27.37 2.19
CA GLY A 2 -5.57 -26.08 2.12
C GLY A 2 -6.58 -25.01 1.75
N PHE A 3 -6.59 -23.90 2.47
CA PHE A 3 -7.23 -22.68 2.03
C PHE A 3 -6.33 -22.06 0.97
N ASP A 4 -6.68 -22.22 -0.29
CA ASP A 4 -6.13 -21.42 -1.37
C ASP A 4 -6.53 -19.96 -1.14
N LEU A 5 -5.56 -19.16 -0.73
CA LEU A 5 -5.65 -17.72 -0.83
C LEU A 5 -5.74 -17.39 -2.32
N PHE A 6 -6.91 -17.02 -2.77
CA PHE A 6 -7.15 -16.56 -4.12
C PHE A 6 -6.30 -15.31 -4.38
N TYR A 7 -5.18 -15.52 -5.03
CA TYR A 7 -4.55 -14.47 -5.80
C TYR A 7 -5.37 -14.32 -7.08
N PRO A 8 -5.94 -13.16 -7.38
CA PRO A 8 -6.52 -12.94 -8.70
C PRO A 8 -5.40 -13.11 -9.71
N GLU A 9 -5.54 -14.07 -10.63
CA GLU A 9 -4.71 -14.09 -11.83
C GLU A 9 -4.99 -12.81 -12.62
N VAL A 10 -4.22 -11.79 -12.32
CA VAL A 10 -4.16 -10.59 -13.13
C VAL A 10 -3.38 -10.99 -14.37
N GLY A 11 -4.07 -11.08 -15.50
CA GLY A 11 -3.44 -11.33 -16.78
C GLY A 11 -2.24 -10.40 -16.94
N SER A 12 -1.06 -10.99 -16.96
CA SER A 12 0.24 -10.33 -16.96
C SER A 12 0.47 -9.58 -18.26
N LYS A 13 -0.02 -8.35 -18.34
CA LYS A 13 0.70 -7.30 -19.06
C LYS A 13 1.51 -6.58 -18.01
N LYS A 14 2.81 -6.86 -17.96
CA LYS A 14 3.78 -6.10 -17.16
C LYS A 14 3.59 -4.62 -17.49
N ALA A 15 2.81 -3.92 -16.68
CA ALA A 15 2.94 -2.48 -16.58
C ALA A 15 4.32 -2.26 -15.97
N GLN A 16 5.19 -1.54 -16.67
CA GLN A 16 6.42 -1.02 -16.06
C GLN A 16 5.98 -0.09 -14.93
N SER A 17 5.91 -0.61 -13.72
CA SER A 17 5.87 0.22 -12.54
C SER A 17 7.31 0.68 -12.28
N ASP A 18 7.52 1.94 -11.91
CA ASP A 18 8.82 2.44 -11.46
C ASP A 18 9.30 1.78 -10.15
N ASN A 19 8.56 0.76 -9.69
CA ASN A 19 8.89 -0.02 -8.52
C ASN A 19 9.74 -1.22 -8.94
N GLU A 20 10.79 -1.45 -8.20
CA GLU A 20 11.76 -2.52 -8.41
C GLU A 20 12.03 -3.26 -7.09
N PRO A 21 12.58 -4.47 -7.12
CA PRO A 21 13.07 -5.12 -5.92
C PRO A 21 14.22 -4.31 -5.32
N VAL A 22 14.08 -3.86 -4.08
CA VAL A 22 15.10 -3.10 -3.35
C VAL A 22 15.55 -3.88 -2.12
N GLN A 23 16.85 -3.78 -1.83
CA GLN A 23 17.41 -4.42 -0.65
C GLN A 23 17.35 -3.49 0.55
N VAL A 24 16.77 -3.98 1.66
CA VAL A 24 16.60 -3.24 2.90
C VAL A 24 17.15 -4.05 4.07
N LEU A 25 18.14 -3.51 4.76
CA LEU A 25 18.68 -4.17 5.94
C LEU A 25 17.72 -4.04 7.12
N CYS A 26 17.52 -5.13 7.83
CA CYS A 26 16.73 -5.13 9.06
C CYS A 26 17.54 -4.50 10.20
N PRO A 27 17.04 -3.45 10.86
CA PRO A 27 17.74 -2.87 12.02
C PRO A 27 17.85 -3.81 13.21
N GLY A 28 16.96 -4.81 13.33
CA GLY A 28 16.95 -5.76 14.44
C GLY A 28 17.93 -6.91 14.28
N CYS A 29 18.00 -7.53 13.08
CA CYS A 29 18.82 -8.73 12.88
C CYS A 29 19.86 -8.59 11.76
N GLY A 30 19.91 -7.47 11.04
CA GLY A 30 20.86 -7.24 9.94
C GLY A 30 20.53 -7.99 8.65
N PHE A 31 19.44 -8.76 8.60
CA PHE A 31 19.07 -9.50 7.41
C PHE A 31 18.73 -8.55 6.24
N ALA A 32 19.24 -8.89 5.06
CA ALA A 32 19.00 -8.14 3.84
C ALA A 32 17.67 -8.57 3.21
N ASN A 33 16.61 -7.84 3.52
CA ASN A 33 15.28 -8.10 2.96
C ASN A 33 15.20 -7.62 1.52
N ILE A 34 14.47 -8.34 0.69
CA ILE A 34 14.12 -7.90 -0.65
C ILE A 34 12.64 -7.52 -0.65
N PHE A 35 12.36 -6.24 -0.83
CA PHE A 35 11.01 -5.69 -0.91
C PHE A 35 10.80 -4.98 -2.24
N TRP A 36 9.56 -4.81 -2.63
CA TRP A 36 9.24 -3.83 -3.66
C TRP A 36 9.48 -2.42 -3.12
N GLY A 37 10.04 -1.55 -3.96
CA GLY A 37 10.37 -0.20 -3.55
C GLY A 37 10.80 0.67 -4.72
N LYS A 38 11.39 1.81 -4.38
CA LYS A 38 11.94 2.77 -5.33
C LYS A 38 13.34 3.17 -4.93
N THR A 39 14.19 3.36 -5.93
CA THR A 39 15.52 3.95 -5.75
C THR A 39 15.57 5.35 -6.36
N ASP A 40 16.52 6.16 -5.94
CA ASP A 40 16.88 7.38 -6.65
C ASP A 40 17.79 7.07 -7.85
N GLY A 41 18.19 8.11 -8.58
CA GLY A 41 19.10 7.96 -9.74
C GLY A 41 20.49 7.45 -9.40
N GLU A 42 20.87 7.36 -8.13
CA GLU A 42 22.14 6.85 -7.62
C GLU A 42 22.01 5.43 -7.06
N GLY A 43 20.81 4.83 -7.13
CA GLY A 43 20.52 3.48 -6.63
C GLY A 43 20.27 3.39 -5.12
N LYS A 44 20.11 4.53 -4.43
CA LYS A 44 19.74 4.56 -3.01
C LYS A 44 18.24 4.34 -2.84
N VAL A 45 17.86 3.46 -1.93
CA VAL A 45 16.46 3.19 -1.62
C VAL A 45 15.81 4.43 -0.99
N ILE A 46 14.82 5.02 -1.67
CA ILE A 46 14.03 6.15 -1.18
C ILE A 46 12.70 5.72 -0.56
N GLU A 47 12.19 4.56 -0.96
CA GLU A 47 10.95 4.00 -0.44
C GLU A 47 10.97 2.48 -0.57
N HIS A 48 10.42 1.77 0.38
CA HIS A 48 10.14 0.34 0.28
C HIS A 48 8.81 -0.02 0.96
N PHE A 49 8.24 -1.18 0.59
CA PHE A 49 6.89 -1.56 0.98
C PHE A 49 6.84 -2.74 1.96
N GLY A 50 7.99 -3.18 2.47
CA GLY A 50 8.06 -4.29 3.40
C GLY A 50 7.37 -4.02 4.75
N ARG A 51 6.74 -5.04 5.30
CA ARG A 51 6.00 -4.98 6.59
C ARG A 51 6.79 -5.59 7.73
N ARG A 52 7.30 -6.81 7.53
CA ARG A 52 8.02 -7.60 8.52
C ARG A 52 9.33 -8.10 7.95
N CYS A 53 10.32 -8.23 8.79
CA CYS A 53 11.59 -8.84 8.40
C CYS A 53 11.39 -10.29 7.95
N GLN A 54 12.04 -10.67 6.86
CA GLN A 54 12.03 -12.01 6.30
C GLN A 54 13.19 -12.87 6.84
N GLY A 55 14.06 -12.29 7.67
CA GLY A 55 15.21 -12.98 8.26
C GLY A 55 14.78 -14.06 9.24
N LEU A 56 15.48 -15.18 9.21
CA LEU A 56 15.35 -16.27 10.17
C LEU A 56 16.48 -16.16 11.19
N LEU A 57 16.13 -16.26 12.45
CA LEU A 57 17.05 -16.34 13.57
C LEU A 57 17.15 -17.79 14.00
N ASP A 58 18.35 -18.26 14.28
CA ASP A 58 18.59 -19.58 14.82
C ASP A 58 18.74 -19.45 16.33
N ASP A 59 17.82 -20.02 17.10
CA ASP A 59 17.89 -20.05 18.57
C ASP A 59 18.43 -21.38 19.11
N GLY A 60 18.90 -22.26 18.22
CA GLY A 60 19.55 -23.52 18.54
C GLY A 60 18.60 -24.73 18.52
N GLU A 61 17.29 -24.55 18.54
CA GLU A 61 16.28 -25.63 18.42
C GLU A 61 15.41 -25.46 17.18
N GLU A 62 15.02 -24.22 16.87
CA GLU A 62 14.14 -23.90 15.73
C GLU A 62 14.59 -22.62 15.03
N GLN A 63 14.26 -22.51 13.76
CA GLN A 63 14.41 -21.26 13.02
C GLN A 63 13.18 -20.38 13.24
N ILE A 64 13.36 -19.24 13.89
CA ILE A 64 12.30 -18.29 14.19
C ILE A 64 12.43 -17.07 13.30
N GLN A 65 11.35 -16.66 12.67
CA GLN A 65 11.34 -15.44 11.87
C GLN A 65 11.55 -14.21 12.75
N CYS A 66 12.47 -13.32 12.36
CA CYS A 66 12.68 -12.04 13.01
C CYS A 66 11.36 -11.28 13.16
N ASP A 67 11.11 -10.76 14.32
CA ASP A 67 9.87 -10.06 14.69
C ASP A 67 9.89 -8.57 14.34
N TYR A 68 11.00 -8.06 13.83
CA TYR A 68 11.08 -6.65 13.45
C TYR A 68 10.05 -6.29 12.38
N ARG A 69 9.23 -5.28 12.69
CA ARG A 69 8.18 -4.78 11.82
C ARG A 69 8.53 -3.39 11.30
N PHE A 70 8.61 -3.25 10.02
CA PHE A 70 8.74 -1.95 9.34
C PHE A 70 7.44 -1.17 9.39
N ARG A 71 6.29 -1.87 9.49
CA ARG A 71 4.95 -1.31 9.66
C ARG A 71 4.16 -2.12 10.68
N PHE A 72 3.52 -1.44 11.63
CA PHE A 72 2.78 -2.11 12.70
C PHE A 72 1.67 -1.23 13.28
N LYS A 73 0.76 -1.88 14.01
CA LYS A 73 -0.29 -1.29 14.84
C LYS A 73 -0.05 -1.73 16.28
N GLU A 74 0.01 -0.79 17.19
CA GLU A 74 0.20 -1.10 18.61
C GLU A 74 -1.12 -1.50 19.26
N CYS A 75 -1.07 -2.51 20.13
CA CYS A 75 -2.20 -2.89 20.96
C CYS A 75 -2.37 -1.90 22.10
N GLU A 76 -3.53 -1.29 22.23
CA GLU A 76 -3.83 -0.33 23.30
C GLU A 76 -3.80 -0.96 24.70
N GLN A 77 -3.98 -2.28 24.80
CA GLN A 77 -4.00 -2.96 26.10
C GLN A 77 -2.61 -3.39 26.61
N CYS A 78 -1.72 -3.82 25.71
CA CYS A 78 -0.43 -4.37 26.11
C CYS A 78 0.79 -3.77 25.39
N GLY A 79 0.60 -2.85 24.44
CA GLY A 79 1.67 -2.21 23.68
C GLY A 79 2.34 -3.10 22.63
N GLU A 80 1.88 -4.35 22.45
CA GLU A 80 2.46 -5.28 21.47
C GLU A 80 2.28 -4.78 20.04
N GLN A 81 3.33 -4.91 19.23
CA GLN A 81 3.30 -4.58 17.79
C GLN A 81 2.67 -5.70 16.99
N ASN A 82 1.60 -5.38 16.30
CA ASN A 82 0.86 -6.32 15.47
C ASN A 82 0.87 -5.85 14.01
N ASP A 83 0.56 -6.76 13.10
CA ASP A 83 0.29 -6.38 11.71
C ASP A 83 -0.83 -5.32 11.67
N ILE A 84 -0.73 -4.36 10.74
CA ILE A 84 -1.72 -3.27 10.65
C ILE A 84 -3.14 -3.75 10.35
N ALA A 85 -3.32 -4.96 9.81
CA ALA A 85 -4.62 -5.59 9.62
C ALA A 85 -4.99 -6.59 10.72
N ALA A 86 -4.19 -6.70 11.79
CA ALA A 86 -4.52 -7.61 12.87
C ALA A 86 -5.87 -7.22 13.51
N ARG A 87 -6.75 -8.20 13.66
CA ARG A 87 -8.04 -8.03 14.35
C ARG A 87 -7.95 -8.34 15.84
N GLN A 88 -6.95 -9.12 16.20
CA GLN A 88 -6.66 -9.49 17.58
C GLN A 88 -5.17 -9.34 17.82
N CYS A 89 -4.83 -8.90 19.01
CA CYS A 89 -3.45 -8.83 19.44
C CYS A 89 -2.86 -10.23 19.53
N GLN A 90 -1.71 -10.45 18.90
CA GLN A 90 -1.01 -11.73 18.93
C GLN A 90 -0.53 -12.13 20.33
N SER A 91 -0.33 -11.16 21.22
CA SER A 91 0.17 -11.37 22.58
C SER A 91 -0.96 -11.55 23.59
N CYS A 92 -1.89 -10.61 23.71
CA CYS A 92 -2.92 -10.62 24.75
C CYS A 92 -4.31 -11.04 24.26
N GLY A 93 -4.51 -11.29 22.95
CA GLY A 93 -5.79 -11.66 22.38
C GLY A 93 -6.83 -10.54 22.34
N ALA A 94 -6.50 -9.32 22.76
CA ALA A 94 -7.41 -8.19 22.72
C ALA A 94 -7.90 -7.90 21.31
N ILE A 95 -9.18 -7.58 21.18
CA ILE A 95 -9.74 -7.14 19.90
C ILE A 95 -9.16 -5.77 19.59
N MET A 96 -8.47 -5.67 18.47
CA MET A 96 -7.93 -4.43 17.96
C MET A 96 -8.99 -3.76 17.10
N ALA A 97 -9.71 -2.80 17.69
CA ALA A 97 -10.73 -2.05 16.98
C ALA A 97 -10.12 -1.34 15.78
N ASP A 98 -10.75 -1.53 14.63
CA ASP A 98 -10.45 -0.70 13.47
C ASP A 98 -11.23 0.60 13.63
N PRO A 99 -10.56 1.77 13.70
CA PRO A 99 -11.25 3.05 13.85
C PRO A 99 -12.05 3.44 12.61
N ASP A 100 -11.79 2.78 11.47
CA ASP A 100 -12.50 3.03 10.22
C ASP A 100 -13.60 2.00 10.00
N ASP A 101 -14.86 2.44 10.15
CA ASP A 101 -16.04 1.58 9.97
C ASP A 101 -16.14 1.01 8.55
N LYS A 102 -15.68 1.76 7.55
CA LYS A 102 -15.70 1.32 6.14
C LYS A 102 -14.70 0.21 5.90
N LEU A 103 -13.51 0.31 6.51
CA LEU A 103 -12.51 -0.76 6.44
C LEU A 103 -13.03 -2.02 7.15
N ARG A 104 -13.63 -1.87 8.34
CA ARG A 104 -14.23 -2.97 9.08
C ARG A 104 -15.34 -3.65 8.29
N GLU A 105 -16.24 -2.87 7.69
CA GLU A 105 -17.31 -3.37 6.84
C GLU A 105 -16.73 -4.13 5.64
N ALA A 106 -15.75 -3.56 4.93
CA ALA A 106 -15.13 -4.18 3.77
C ALA A 106 -14.44 -5.51 4.10
N LEU A 107 -13.75 -5.60 5.24
CA LEU A 107 -13.09 -6.83 5.69
C LEU A 107 -14.09 -7.96 6.00
N ASN A 108 -15.34 -7.64 6.28
CA ASN A 108 -16.39 -8.62 6.54
C ASN A 108 -17.16 -9.07 5.28
N LEU A 109 -16.93 -8.42 4.14
CA LEU A 109 -17.63 -8.73 2.89
C LEU A 109 -16.79 -9.67 2.01
N LYS A 110 -17.42 -10.75 1.53
CA LYS A 110 -16.77 -11.73 0.62
C LYS A 110 -16.44 -11.13 -0.76
N ASP A 111 -17.17 -10.09 -1.17
CA ASP A 111 -17.02 -9.45 -2.48
C ASP A 111 -16.16 -8.17 -2.42
N ALA A 112 -15.46 -7.95 -1.31
CA ALA A 112 -14.54 -6.84 -1.14
C ALA A 112 -13.10 -7.34 -1.04
N LEU A 113 -12.22 -6.68 -1.79
CA LEU A 113 -10.78 -6.77 -1.65
C LEU A 113 -10.30 -5.53 -0.91
N VAL A 114 -9.63 -5.73 0.19
CA VAL A 114 -8.97 -4.65 0.93
C VAL A 114 -7.47 -4.77 0.70
N LEU A 115 -6.94 -3.84 -0.07
CA LEU A 115 -5.50 -3.75 -0.34
C LEU A 115 -4.90 -2.72 0.60
N ARG A 116 -3.95 -3.12 1.41
CA ARG A 116 -3.12 -2.22 2.20
C ARG A 116 -2.11 -1.57 1.29
N CYS A 117 -2.41 -0.33 0.92
CA CYS A 117 -1.61 0.35 -0.06
C CYS A 117 -0.26 0.73 0.55
N SER A 118 0.78 0.20 -0.02
CA SER A 118 2.16 0.47 0.35
C SER A 118 2.80 1.51 -0.56
N GLY A 119 2.18 1.74 -1.71
CA GLY A 119 2.63 2.72 -2.69
C GLY A 119 1.67 2.82 -3.86
N LEU A 120 1.90 3.80 -4.70
CA LEU A 120 1.17 3.96 -5.96
C LEU A 120 2.13 4.35 -7.09
N SER A 121 1.70 4.09 -8.31
CA SER A 121 2.33 4.64 -9.51
C SER A 121 1.30 5.27 -10.43
N ALA A 122 1.72 6.24 -11.21
CA ALA A 122 0.91 6.93 -12.20
C ALA A 122 1.45 6.64 -13.60
N GLN A 123 0.58 6.28 -14.54
CA GLN A 123 0.94 5.98 -15.91
C GLN A 123 -0.01 6.67 -16.88
N LEU A 124 0.56 7.30 -17.91
CA LEU A 124 -0.22 7.84 -19.02
C LEU A 124 -0.63 6.71 -19.97
N LEU A 125 -1.93 6.60 -20.21
CA LEU A 125 -2.47 5.66 -21.20
C LEU A 125 -2.79 6.37 -22.51
N ALA A 126 -3.14 5.56 -23.53
CA ALA A 126 -3.66 6.08 -24.80
C ALA A 126 -4.85 7.02 -24.58
N LYS A 127 -5.00 8.02 -25.44
CA LYS A 127 -6.04 9.06 -25.38
C LYS A 127 -5.96 9.98 -24.15
N GLY A 128 -4.77 10.13 -23.53
CA GLY A 128 -4.58 11.02 -22.40
C GLY A 128 -5.26 10.56 -21.10
N LEU A 129 -5.58 9.27 -20.98
CA LEU A 129 -6.11 8.72 -19.74
C LEU A 129 -4.98 8.49 -18.74
N LEU A 130 -5.27 8.71 -17.46
CA LEU A 130 -4.36 8.45 -16.34
C LEU A 130 -4.72 7.13 -15.69
N LYS A 131 -3.77 6.21 -15.56
CA LYS A 131 -3.89 5.03 -14.74
C LYS A 131 -3.13 5.23 -13.44
N ILE A 132 -3.79 4.99 -12.31
CA ILE A 132 -3.17 4.88 -10.99
C ILE A 132 -3.21 3.42 -10.60
N SER A 133 -2.04 2.87 -10.28
CA SER A 133 -1.90 1.51 -9.74
C SER A 133 -1.52 1.61 -8.27
N TYR A 134 -2.26 0.94 -7.43
CA TYR A 134 -2.01 0.83 -5.99
C TYR A 134 -1.39 -0.52 -5.70
N TYR A 135 -0.35 -0.57 -4.90
CA TYR A 135 0.40 -1.79 -4.60
C TYR A 135 0.36 -2.08 -3.11
N ASP A 136 0.28 -3.36 -2.78
CA ASP A 136 0.66 -3.81 -1.45
C ASP A 136 2.17 -4.14 -1.42
N GLU A 137 2.65 -4.62 -0.29
CA GLU A 137 4.07 -4.95 -0.13
C GLU A 137 4.51 -6.23 -0.82
N ASP A 138 3.54 -7.12 -1.14
CA ASP A 138 3.80 -8.38 -1.82
C ASP A 138 3.70 -8.23 -3.35
N GLY A 139 3.38 -7.02 -3.83
CA GLY A 139 3.27 -6.69 -5.25
C GLY A 139 1.87 -6.92 -5.83
N ALA A 140 0.89 -7.32 -5.03
CA ALA A 140 -0.50 -7.33 -5.48
C ALA A 140 -0.95 -5.90 -5.78
N SER A 141 -1.75 -5.71 -6.82
CA SER A 141 -2.12 -4.38 -7.27
C SER A 141 -3.59 -4.27 -7.63
N CYS A 142 -4.09 -3.04 -7.56
CA CYS A 142 -5.40 -2.66 -8.02
C CYS A 142 -5.31 -1.37 -8.82
N ASP A 143 -5.90 -1.34 -9.99
CA ASP A 143 -5.80 -0.22 -10.92
C ASP A 143 -7.07 0.62 -10.94
N GLU A 144 -6.92 1.92 -11.13
CA GLU A 144 -8.01 2.86 -11.37
C GLU A 144 -7.64 3.80 -12.52
N VAL A 145 -8.61 4.11 -13.38
CA VAL A 145 -8.38 4.97 -14.54
C VAL A 145 -9.20 6.25 -14.42
N PHE A 146 -8.53 7.37 -14.63
CA PHE A 146 -9.12 8.71 -14.61
C PHE A 146 -9.00 9.37 -15.98
N ASN A 147 -10.01 10.17 -16.32
CA ASN A 147 -9.97 11.03 -17.49
C ASN A 147 -9.84 12.49 -17.06
N LEU A 148 -8.62 13.01 -17.04
CA LEU A 148 -8.36 14.40 -16.63
C LEU A 148 -8.58 15.40 -17.79
N ALA A 149 -8.89 14.94 -19.00
CA ALA A 149 -9.20 15.83 -20.12
C ALA A 149 -10.54 16.57 -19.95
N ASN A 150 -11.42 16.10 -19.08
CA ASN A 150 -12.69 16.75 -18.79
C ASN A 150 -12.77 17.25 -17.34
N ASP A 151 -13.61 18.23 -17.08
CA ASP A 151 -13.78 18.89 -15.79
C ASP A 151 -14.22 17.92 -14.68
N THR A 152 -15.12 17.00 -15.00
CA THR A 152 -15.63 16.01 -14.05
C THR A 152 -14.51 15.09 -13.57
N GLY A 153 -13.70 14.59 -14.50
CA GLY A 153 -12.57 13.72 -14.14
C GLY A 153 -11.51 14.46 -13.32
N ARG A 154 -11.20 15.70 -13.68
CA ARG A 154 -10.30 16.57 -12.89
C ARG A 154 -10.85 16.80 -11.49
N PHE A 155 -12.12 17.16 -11.38
CA PHE A 155 -12.77 17.36 -10.08
C PHE A 155 -12.71 16.11 -9.20
N ILE A 156 -13.03 14.94 -9.75
CA ILE A 156 -12.98 13.66 -9.02
C ILE A 156 -11.56 13.36 -8.55
N PHE A 157 -10.57 13.55 -9.43
CA PHE A 157 -9.16 13.31 -9.09
C PHE A 157 -8.68 14.28 -8.01
N ASN A 158 -8.91 15.57 -8.18
CA ASN A 158 -8.50 16.60 -7.22
C ASN A 158 -9.20 16.48 -5.87
N LYS A 159 -10.45 16.03 -5.84
CA LYS A 159 -11.15 15.73 -4.58
C LYS A 159 -10.42 14.68 -3.75
N GLN A 160 -9.74 13.74 -4.40
CA GLN A 160 -9.04 12.63 -3.75
C GLN A 160 -7.57 12.95 -3.47
N PHE A 161 -6.85 13.49 -4.45
CA PHE A 161 -5.40 13.67 -4.41
C PHE A 161 -4.97 15.14 -4.30
N GLY A 162 -5.77 16.10 -4.76
CA GLY A 162 -5.37 17.50 -4.83
C GLY A 162 -5.22 18.20 -3.47
N LYS A 163 -5.84 17.65 -2.41
CA LYS A 163 -5.79 18.21 -1.05
C LYS A 163 -4.59 17.70 -0.23
N ARG A 164 -3.82 16.77 -0.78
CA ARG A 164 -2.72 16.10 -0.10
C ARG A 164 -1.44 16.25 -0.88
N ALA A 165 -0.34 16.35 -0.16
CA ALA A 165 0.99 16.35 -0.76
C ALA A 165 1.92 15.48 0.06
N ALA A 166 2.87 14.83 -0.62
CA ALA A 166 3.94 14.12 0.05
C ALA A 166 4.78 15.08 0.93
N PRO A 167 5.47 14.60 1.96
CA PRO A 167 6.32 15.43 2.81
C PRO A 167 7.29 16.28 2.00
N GLY A 168 7.34 17.59 2.31
CA GLY A 168 8.18 18.56 1.60
C GLY A 168 7.53 19.20 0.36
N PHE A 169 6.31 18.80 0.01
CA PHE A 169 5.56 19.36 -1.11
C PHE A 169 4.29 20.06 -0.64
N THR A 170 3.71 20.86 -1.51
CA THR A 170 2.42 21.54 -1.30
C THR A 170 1.32 20.88 -2.13
N PRO A 171 0.06 20.91 -1.68
CA PRO A 171 -1.07 20.43 -2.46
C PRO A 171 -1.15 21.11 -3.85
N ILE A 172 -1.47 20.31 -4.86
CA ILE A 172 -1.56 20.72 -6.24
C ILE A 172 -3.00 20.54 -6.74
N ASP A 173 -3.50 21.53 -7.48
CA ASP A 173 -4.68 21.37 -8.31
C ASP A 173 -4.27 20.78 -9.67
N TRP A 174 -4.44 19.46 -9.81
CA TRP A 174 -3.99 18.67 -10.95
C TRP A 174 -4.81 18.97 -12.19
N GLN A 175 -4.16 19.41 -13.26
CA GLN A 175 -4.83 19.85 -14.48
C GLN A 175 -4.80 18.82 -15.61
N SER A 176 -3.79 17.96 -15.67
CA SER A 176 -3.65 16.96 -16.73
C SER A 176 -3.01 15.66 -16.25
N ALA A 177 -3.19 14.60 -17.02
CA ALA A 177 -2.57 13.30 -16.75
C ALA A 177 -1.04 13.36 -16.84
N GLU A 178 -0.51 14.14 -17.79
CA GLU A 178 0.93 14.35 -17.96
C GLU A 178 1.54 15.02 -16.72
N GLN A 179 0.84 16.02 -16.18
CA GLN A 179 1.29 16.69 -14.95
C GLN A 179 1.37 15.70 -13.79
N VAL A 180 0.37 14.84 -13.64
CA VAL A 180 0.36 13.83 -12.57
C VAL A 180 1.52 12.85 -12.73
N VAL A 181 1.78 12.37 -13.94
CA VAL A 181 2.90 11.43 -14.21
C VAL A 181 4.24 12.09 -13.94
N ASN A 182 4.44 13.33 -14.39
CA ASN A 182 5.70 14.06 -14.21
C ASN A 182 6.00 14.41 -12.74
N LEU A 183 4.96 14.57 -11.93
CA LEU A 183 5.06 14.98 -10.53
C LEU A 183 4.52 13.89 -9.58
N GLN A 184 4.55 12.62 -10.00
CA GLN A 184 3.95 11.53 -9.23
C GLN A 184 4.54 11.36 -7.82
N GLN A 185 5.78 11.80 -7.61
CA GLN A 185 6.43 11.80 -6.30
C GLN A 185 5.71 12.71 -5.27
N GLN A 186 4.83 13.61 -5.73
CA GLN A 186 4.04 14.47 -4.86
C GLN A 186 2.69 13.87 -4.47
N LEU A 187 2.29 12.77 -5.14
CA LEU A 187 1.07 12.05 -4.78
C LEU A 187 1.23 11.33 -3.44
N VAL A 188 0.19 11.38 -2.65
CA VAL A 188 0.09 10.60 -1.41
C VAL A 188 -0.70 9.33 -1.68
N ALA A 189 -0.10 8.18 -1.40
CA ALA A 189 -0.81 6.91 -1.46
C ALA A 189 -1.86 6.84 -0.34
N PRO A 190 -3.05 6.27 -0.60
CA PRO A 190 -3.98 5.94 0.47
C PRO A 190 -3.38 4.87 1.38
N ASP A 191 -3.83 4.81 2.63
CA ASP A 191 -3.43 3.73 3.54
C ASP A 191 -4.11 2.41 3.15
N PHE A 192 -5.36 2.49 2.68
CA PHE A 192 -6.10 1.34 2.20
C PHE A 192 -6.87 1.67 0.92
N VAL A 193 -6.94 0.68 0.04
CA VAL A 193 -7.81 0.69 -1.13
C VAL A 193 -8.82 -0.43 -0.98
N ILE A 194 -10.10 -0.08 -1.06
CA ILE A 194 -11.20 -1.03 -1.03
C ILE A 194 -11.71 -1.19 -2.45
N ALA A 195 -11.60 -2.38 -3.00
CA ALA A 195 -12.16 -2.73 -4.30
C ALA A 195 -13.36 -3.66 -4.14
N ARG A 196 -14.34 -3.51 -5.01
CA ARG A 196 -15.54 -4.36 -5.07
C ARG A 196 -15.51 -5.18 -6.34
N LYS A 197 -15.97 -6.43 -6.24
CA LYS A 197 -16.05 -7.31 -7.38
C LYS A 197 -17.10 -6.82 -8.37
N ASN A 198 -16.68 -6.64 -9.61
CA ASN A 198 -17.55 -6.26 -10.71
C ASN A 198 -17.62 -7.41 -11.71
N LYS A 199 -18.85 -7.83 -12.10
CA LYS A 199 -19.05 -8.97 -13.02
C LYS A 199 -18.37 -8.80 -14.37
N LYS A 200 -18.14 -7.56 -14.81
CA LYS A 200 -17.60 -7.26 -16.15
C LYS A 200 -16.09 -6.97 -16.16
N TYR A 201 -15.58 -6.36 -15.10
CA TYR A 201 -14.22 -5.79 -15.07
C TYR A 201 -13.32 -6.34 -13.96
N GLY A 202 -13.77 -7.40 -13.27
CA GLY A 202 -13.03 -7.92 -12.13
C GLY A 202 -13.14 -7.00 -10.90
N TRP A 203 -12.03 -6.62 -10.31
CA TRP A 203 -11.99 -5.72 -9.17
C TRP A 203 -12.04 -4.25 -9.62
N LYS A 204 -12.92 -3.47 -9.03
CA LYS A 204 -13.02 -2.02 -9.25
C LYS A 204 -12.82 -1.29 -7.92
N VAL A 205 -11.94 -0.32 -7.90
CA VAL A 205 -11.73 0.55 -6.74
C VAL A 205 -13.05 1.25 -6.41
N ALA A 206 -13.52 1.05 -5.20
CA ALA A 206 -14.74 1.64 -4.67
C ALA A 206 -14.43 2.80 -3.72
N GLU A 207 -13.45 2.59 -2.82
CA GLU A 207 -13.07 3.58 -1.82
C GLU A 207 -11.56 3.60 -1.61
N LYS A 208 -11.06 4.74 -1.17
CA LYS A 208 -9.68 4.95 -0.74
C LYS A 208 -9.70 5.62 0.62
N LEU A 209 -8.98 5.03 1.56
CA LEU A 209 -8.87 5.56 2.91
C LEU A 209 -7.50 6.19 3.05
N PHE A 210 -7.49 7.49 3.28
CA PHE A 210 -6.32 8.28 3.58
C PHE A 210 -6.34 8.67 5.05
N ASP A 211 -5.17 8.98 5.58
CA ASP A 211 -5.03 9.51 6.94
C ASP A 211 -5.62 8.54 8.00
N TYR A 212 -5.38 7.25 7.78
CA TYR A 212 -5.80 6.20 8.71
C TYR A 212 -5.23 6.46 10.10
N GLN A 213 -6.11 6.50 11.11
CA GLN A 213 -5.74 6.90 12.46
C GLN A 213 -5.23 5.74 13.34
N GLY A 214 -4.91 4.60 12.76
CA GLY A 214 -4.24 3.52 13.49
C GLY A 214 -2.79 3.86 13.80
N SER A 215 -2.28 3.33 14.91
CA SER A 215 -0.86 3.41 15.25
C SER A 215 -0.08 2.48 14.32
N PHE A 216 0.73 3.02 13.43
CA PHE A 216 1.61 2.23 12.56
C PHE A 216 2.89 3.00 12.22
N ARG A 217 3.98 2.24 12.06
CA ARG A 217 5.24 2.77 11.57
C ARG A 217 5.27 2.67 10.05
N LYS A 218 5.55 3.78 9.38
CA LYS A 218 5.75 3.77 7.93
C LYS A 218 7.14 3.25 7.59
N ALA A 219 7.24 2.49 6.49
CA ALA A 219 8.48 1.84 6.08
C ALA A 219 9.63 2.82 5.77
N ASN A 220 9.32 4.01 5.32
CA ASN A 220 10.28 5.05 4.93
C ASN A 220 10.72 5.98 6.06
N GLN A 221 10.38 5.68 7.31
CA GLN A 221 10.90 6.40 8.49
C GLN A 221 12.22 5.82 9.02
N LEU A 222 12.93 5.09 8.19
CA LEU A 222 14.26 4.62 8.50
C LEU A 222 15.26 5.71 8.12
N SER A 223 15.58 6.55 9.09
CA SER A 223 16.74 7.45 9.02
C SER A 223 18.00 6.71 9.42
#